data_59e486ebb75939048ba8d24e8c6b7c27
#
_entry.id   59e486ebb75939048ba8d24e8c6b7c27
#
_cell.length_a   1.000
_cell.length_b   1.000
_cell.length_c   1.000
_cell.angle_alpha   90.00
_cell.angle_beta   90.00
_cell.angle_gamma   90.00
#
_symmetry.space_group_name_H-M   'P 1'
#
loop_
_entity.id
_entity.type
_entity.pdbx_description
1 polymer ?
#
loop_
_entity_poly.entity_id
_entity_poly.type
_entity_poly.pdbx_seq_one_letter_code
_entity_poly.pdbx_strand_id
1 'polypeptide(L)'
;MNRHRDICLSSAPPVLTCDPIMLVTEKTNTSARILTANPQSLGSARVQILTVNLEDYFQAGAFHQYISPRNWYRFESRLQKNAEETLALLAEHDTKATFFVLGWIAERYPELVRQISNAGHEIASRGFLHQPLLKVTAKARREDLIRSKELLEDTIGKEVVGFRLSDGWLRKRDLGFLNELQEAGYAYDSSLMPRRRDFLFQPWRRFIHKHKCDNGSSILEIPPSTTPMAGAWMPIAGGNYLRQLPDNMMQTAIQKWQDTETSPFVMYFQTWELDDQQPRLSVTGRLTQMRHYRNLGKYRTLLPQYLTSAKFMSIAEHATLDGSALAGLEDRACKVTLQTITRRCREAAEVARLAAGNISVGNAKQIVRPAVTLVIPCYNEESTLPYLHRTMQSLKHELSRNWDMKVLFVDDCSKDNTFEVLHSLFGDDSDIRIVRHETNKGVSAAILTGINAATTEIVASIDADCSYDPHELSRMLPLMTKDVAMVTASPYHRDGKVSNVPSWRLVLSHTLSMMYRALLKQKLSTWTSCFRIYRKQQIIDLPLVENGFLGTAELAAQLSLHGRKIVEHPATLEVRLFGFSKMKTVQTILAHLRLLAKVVADSRLRRI
;
A
#
# COMPACT_ATOMS: atom_id res chain seq x y z
N MET A 1 40.04 47.68 -40.95
CA MET A 1 39.06 48.62 -41.53
C MET A 1 37.78 48.47 -40.71
N ASN A 2 37.64 49.38 -39.75
CA ASN A 2 36.56 50.36 -39.55
C ASN A 2 35.14 49.77 -39.52
N ARG A 3 34.26 50.01 -38.52
CA ARG A 3 34.08 51.19 -37.62
C ARG A 3 33.17 50.78 -36.43
N HIS A 4 33.52 51.35 -35.30
CA HIS A 4 32.70 51.73 -34.16
C HIS A 4 31.25 52.12 -34.46
N ARG A 5 30.35 51.84 -33.50
CA ARG A 5 29.58 52.87 -32.79
C ARG A 5 28.97 52.31 -31.50
N ASP A 6 29.42 52.97 -30.40
CA ASP A 6 28.77 53.02 -29.09
C ASP A 6 27.38 53.63 -29.18
N ILE A 7 26.45 53.18 -28.34
CA ILE A 7 25.47 54.05 -27.69
C ILE A 7 25.18 53.48 -26.28
N CYS A 8 25.63 54.22 -25.28
CA CYS A 8 25.11 54.20 -23.91
C CYS A 8 23.65 54.65 -23.85
N LEU A 9 22.89 54.12 -22.85
CA LEU A 9 22.13 54.88 -21.85
C LEU A 9 21.08 54.00 -21.22
N SER A 10 21.28 53.61 -19.97
CA SER A 10 20.51 53.97 -18.75
C SER A 10 19.00 54.07 -18.91
N SER A 11 18.28 53.11 -18.29
CA SER A 11 17.11 53.43 -17.49
C SER A 11 16.74 52.23 -16.61
N ALA A 12 16.67 52.48 -15.32
CA ALA A 12 16.16 51.56 -14.32
C ALA A 12 14.68 51.25 -14.58
N PRO A 13 14.21 50.04 -14.24
CA PRO A 13 12.80 49.72 -14.36
C PRO A 13 11.99 50.43 -13.25
N PRO A 14 10.73 50.81 -13.53
CA PRO A 14 9.88 51.48 -12.56
C PRO A 14 9.48 50.53 -11.43
N VAL A 15 9.48 51.05 -10.22
CA VAL A 15 8.95 50.46 -9.00
C VAL A 15 7.44 50.31 -9.19
N LEU A 16 6.94 49.07 -9.27
CA LEU A 16 5.50 48.75 -9.23
C LEU A 16 5.02 48.86 -7.78
N THR A 17 4.26 49.93 -7.51
CA THR A 17 3.47 50.06 -6.28
C THR A 17 2.31 49.07 -6.32
N CYS A 18 2.25 48.19 -5.33
CA CYS A 18 1.10 47.31 -5.11
C CYS A 18 -0.06 48.14 -4.54
N ASP A 19 -1.15 48.24 -5.28
CA ASP A 19 -2.42 48.74 -4.73
C ASP A 19 -3.10 47.64 -3.85
N PRO A 20 -3.73 47.99 -2.72
CA PRO A 20 -4.36 47.03 -1.81
C PRO A 20 -5.65 46.45 -2.40
N ILE A 21 -5.75 45.13 -2.34
CA ILE A 21 -6.94 44.37 -2.72
C ILE A 21 -8.10 44.75 -1.78
N MET A 22 -9.14 45.38 -2.29
CA MET A 22 -10.36 45.69 -1.54
C MET A 22 -11.26 44.47 -1.46
N LEU A 23 -11.56 44.04 -0.24
CA LEU A 23 -12.59 43.06 0.08
C LEU A 23 -13.99 43.70 -0.08
N VAL A 24 -14.71 43.34 -1.12
CA VAL A 24 -16.12 43.75 -1.26
C VAL A 24 -16.96 42.81 -0.41
N THR A 25 -17.54 43.36 0.66
CA THR A 25 -18.46 42.63 1.52
C THR A 25 -19.90 42.91 1.08
N GLU A 26 -20.48 42.02 0.27
CA GLU A 26 -21.94 41.99 0.14
C GLU A 26 -22.54 41.06 1.22
N LYS A 27 -23.44 41.64 2.01
CA LYS A 27 -24.26 40.92 3.02
C LYS A 27 -25.35 40.14 2.30
N THR A 28 -25.13 38.91 1.95
CA THR A 28 -26.20 37.96 1.68
C THR A 28 -26.22 36.90 2.80
N ASN A 29 -27.42 36.58 3.27
CA ASN A 29 -27.71 35.71 4.41
C ASN A 29 -27.37 34.22 4.17
N THR A 30 -26.14 33.92 3.77
CA THR A 30 -25.63 32.57 3.63
C THR A 30 -24.29 32.44 4.36
N SER A 31 -24.19 31.48 5.24
CA SER A 31 -23.05 31.26 6.16
C SER A 31 -21.75 30.78 5.50
N ALA A 32 -21.55 31.08 4.23
CA ALA A 32 -20.28 30.80 3.52
C ALA A 32 -19.93 31.95 2.57
N ARG A 33 -18.72 32.43 2.67
CA ARG A 33 -18.16 33.47 1.77
C ARG A 33 -17.25 32.82 0.76
N ILE A 34 -17.48 33.13 -0.53
CA ILE A 34 -16.55 32.80 -1.62
C ILE A 34 -15.45 33.86 -1.60
N LEU A 35 -14.19 33.45 -1.59
CA LEU A 35 -13.04 34.35 -1.82
C LEU A 35 -12.97 34.61 -3.33
N THR A 36 -13.50 35.76 -3.77
CA THR A 36 -13.43 36.17 -5.18
C THR A 36 -12.35 37.24 -5.34
N ALA A 37 -11.41 37.03 -6.24
CA ALA A 37 -10.44 38.06 -6.65
C ALA A 37 -11.15 39.14 -7.50
N ASN A 38 -10.66 40.38 -7.42
CA ASN A 38 -11.18 41.54 -8.15
C ASN A 38 -11.01 41.34 -9.68
N PRO A 39 -12.08 41.48 -10.50
CA PRO A 39 -12.01 41.25 -11.95
C PRO A 39 -11.13 42.24 -12.74
N GLN A 40 -10.64 43.30 -12.14
CA GLN A 40 -9.91 44.39 -12.86
C GLN A 40 -8.39 44.20 -12.96
N SER A 41 -7.82 43.08 -12.45
CA SER A 41 -6.38 42.78 -12.63
C SER A 41 -6.11 41.74 -13.71
N LEU A 42 -6.63 41.92 -14.90
CA LEU A 42 -6.50 41.01 -16.07
C LEU A 42 -5.10 41.05 -16.74
N GLY A 43 -4.03 41.27 -16.01
CA GLY A 43 -2.67 41.39 -16.57
C GLY A 43 -1.59 40.48 -15.96
N SER A 44 -1.80 39.88 -14.80
CA SER A 44 -0.84 38.92 -14.20
C SER A 44 -1.32 37.48 -14.39
N ALA A 45 -0.44 36.60 -14.86
CA ALA A 45 -0.73 35.17 -14.97
C ALA A 45 -1.25 34.65 -13.62
N ARG A 46 -2.50 34.18 -13.58
CA ARG A 46 -3.13 33.67 -12.36
C ARG A 46 -2.33 32.51 -11.80
N VAL A 47 -1.99 32.59 -10.53
CA VAL A 47 -1.27 31.53 -9.84
C VAL A 47 -2.24 30.39 -9.52
N GLN A 48 -1.80 29.17 -9.77
CA GLN A 48 -2.55 27.92 -9.56
C GLN A 48 -1.96 27.16 -8.37
N ILE A 49 -2.71 26.23 -7.82
CA ILE A 49 -2.27 25.41 -6.67
C ILE A 49 -1.89 24.01 -7.17
N LEU A 50 -0.69 23.56 -6.80
CA LEU A 50 -0.24 22.19 -7.04
C LEU A 50 -0.14 21.40 -5.74
N THR A 51 -0.71 20.23 -5.75
CA THR A 51 -0.62 19.29 -4.62
C THR A 51 -0.14 17.93 -5.09
N VAL A 52 0.64 17.25 -4.26
CA VAL A 52 1.22 15.94 -4.53
C VAL A 52 0.83 14.99 -3.41
N ASN A 53 0.29 13.83 -3.73
CA ASN A 53 0.12 12.77 -2.75
C ASN A 53 1.39 11.91 -2.75
N LEU A 54 2.14 11.96 -1.65
CA LEU A 54 3.31 11.12 -1.46
C LEU A 54 2.85 9.75 -1.00
N GLU A 55 2.86 8.80 -1.91
CA GLU A 55 2.47 7.42 -1.63
C GLU A 55 3.11 6.45 -2.61
N ASP A 56 3.26 5.20 -2.20
CA ASP A 56 3.77 4.13 -3.05
C ASP A 56 2.63 3.44 -3.82
N TYR A 57 2.95 2.74 -4.92
CA TYR A 57 1.98 2.08 -5.79
C TYR A 57 1.07 1.09 -5.06
N PHE A 58 1.58 0.37 -4.07
CA PHE A 58 0.80 -0.60 -3.29
C PHE A 58 -0.10 0.06 -2.23
N GLN A 59 0.13 1.35 -1.92
CA GLN A 59 -0.71 2.14 -1.03
C GLN A 59 -1.91 2.76 -1.74
N ALA A 60 -1.95 2.72 -3.09
CA ALA A 60 -3.03 3.32 -3.86
C ALA A 60 -4.40 2.76 -3.45
N GLY A 61 -5.42 3.63 -3.37
CA GLY A 61 -6.77 3.28 -2.92
C GLY A 61 -7.43 2.12 -3.66
N ALA A 62 -6.97 1.80 -4.89
CA ALA A 62 -7.40 0.64 -5.64
C ALA A 62 -7.10 -0.70 -4.94
N PHE A 63 -6.10 -0.72 -4.06
CA PHE A 63 -5.58 -1.94 -3.41
C PHE A 63 -5.86 -2.02 -1.92
N HIS A 64 -6.34 -0.96 -1.27
CA HIS A 64 -6.47 -0.87 0.19
C HIS A 64 -7.28 -2.03 0.83
N GLN A 65 -8.29 -2.57 0.12
CA GLN A 65 -9.08 -3.70 0.61
C GLN A 65 -8.41 -5.07 0.43
N TYR A 66 -7.32 -5.14 -0.34
CA TYR A 66 -6.57 -6.36 -0.63
C TYR A 66 -5.23 -6.41 0.11
N ILE A 67 -4.65 -5.26 0.38
CA ILE A 67 -3.33 -5.14 1.00
C ILE A 67 -3.47 -4.51 2.38
N SER A 68 -3.20 -5.31 3.41
CA SER A 68 -3.18 -4.80 4.78
C SER A 68 -1.95 -3.91 5.00
N PRO A 69 -2.05 -2.76 5.70
CA PRO A 69 -0.90 -1.96 6.08
C PRO A 69 0.20 -2.73 6.82
N ARG A 70 -0.16 -3.78 7.54
CA ARG A 70 0.78 -4.67 8.22
C ARG A 70 1.76 -5.37 7.27
N ASN A 71 1.39 -5.50 5.98
CA ASN A 71 2.18 -6.19 4.96
C ASN A 71 2.96 -5.22 4.06
N TRP A 72 2.86 -3.90 4.26
CA TRP A 72 3.53 -2.91 3.40
C TRP A 72 5.05 -3.06 3.37
N TYR A 73 5.68 -3.48 4.46
CA TYR A 73 7.11 -3.71 4.54
C TYR A 73 7.63 -4.83 3.61
N ARG A 74 6.74 -5.69 3.12
CA ARG A 74 7.05 -6.80 2.20
C ARG A 74 7.17 -6.34 0.75
N PHE A 75 6.57 -5.19 0.40
CA PHE A 75 6.61 -4.67 -0.96
C PHE A 75 7.94 -3.99 -1.26
N GLU A 76 8.37 -4.08 -2.52
CA GLU A 76 9.45 -3.26 -3.03
C GLU A 76 8.96 -1.80 -3.07
N SER A 77 9.57 -0.95 -2.25
CA SER A 77 9.21 0.47 -2.25
C SER A 77 9.85 1.19 -3.44
N ARG A 78 9.04 1.93 -4.15
CA ARG A 78 9.43 2.86 -5.22
C ARG A 78 9.31 4.32 -4.78
N LEU A 79 8.93 4.52 -3.51
CA LEU A 79 8.60 5.83 -2.97
C LEU A 79 9.74 6.84 -3.11
N GLN A 80 10.96 6.45 -2.71
CA GLN A 80 12.11 7.34 -2.76
C GLN A 80 12.42 7.76 -4.19
N LYS A 81 12.55 6.79 -5.11
CA LYS A 81 12.79 7.06 -6.54
C LYS A 81 11.74 8.00 -7.13
N ASN A 82 10.46 7.70 -6.89
CA ASN A 82 9.35 8.49 -7.44
C ASN A 82 9.28 9.90 -6.83
N ALA A 83 9.64 10.05 -5.56
CA ALA A 83 9.74 11.35 -4.91
C ALA A 83 10.92 12.18 -5.46
N GLU A 84 12.08 11.58 -5.64
CA GLU A 84 13.26 12.23 -6.24
C GLU A 84 12.98 12.69 -7.67
N GLU A 85 12.34 11.84 -8.52
CA GLU A 85 11.90 12.23 -9.87
C GLU A 85 10.90 13.40 -9.81
N THR A 86 9.97 13.38 -8.84
CA THR A 86 9.01 14.46 -8.64
C THR A 86 9.71 15.76 -8.25
N LEU A 87 10.64 15.71 -7.29
CA LEU A 87 11.40 16.89 -6.85
C LEU A 87 12.25 17.49 -7.96
N ALA A 88 12.92 16.64 -8.75
CA ALA A 88 13.70 17.09 -9.89
C ALA A 88 12.83 17.83 -10.92
N LEU A 89 11.67 17.26 -11.25
CA LEU A 89 10.71 17.88 -12.17
C LEU A 89 10.18 19.23 -11.65
N LEU A 90 9.83 19.31 -10.37
CA LEU A 90 9.34 20.55 -9.77
C LEU A 90 10.43 21.63 -9.68
N ALA A 91 11.68 21.23 -9.43
CA ALA A 91 12.83 22.13 -9.43
C ALA A 91 13.14 22.69 -10.83
N GLU A 92 13.07 21.85 -11.88
CA GLU A 92 13.24 22.27 -13.28
C GLU A 92 12.26 23.38 -13.69
N HIS A 93 11.05 23.38 -13.12
CA HIS A 93 10.00 24.36 -13.41
C HIS A 93 9.86 25.45 -12.34
N ASP A 94 10.80 25.58 -11.41
CA ASP A 94 10.75 26.53 -10.28
C ASP A 94 9.38 26.53 -9.57
N THR A 95 8.84 25.34 -9.35
CA THR A 95 7.48 25.15 -8.81
C THR A 95 7.53 24.57 -7.40
N LYS A 96 6.83 25.21 -6.47
CA LYS A 96 6.59 24.66 -5.13
C LYS A 96 5.20 24.03 -5.07
N ALA A 97 5.07 22.97 -4.28
CA ALA A 97 3.84 22.21 -4.14
C ALA A 97 3.57 21.84 -2.68
N THR A 98 2.31 21.51 -2.38
CA THR A 98 1.93 20.91 -1.10
C THR A 98 2.00 19.39 -1.21
N PHE A 99 2.83 18.74 -0.41
CA PHE A 99 2.92 17.29 -0.31
C PHE A 99 2.05 16.76 0.82
N PHE A 100 1.03 15.99 0.48
CA PHE A 100 0.21 15.26 1.44
C PHE A 100 0.87 13.93 1.77
N VAL A 101 1.29 13.74 3.02
CA VAL A 101 2.16 12.65 3.49
C VAL A 101 1.44 11.82 4.55
N LEU A 102 1.54 10.49 4.46
CA LEU A 102 1.10 9.57 5.52
C LEU A 102 2.09 9.59 6.68
N GLY A 103 1.59 9.53 7.92
CA GLY A 103 2.45 9.40 9.11
C GLY A 103 3.36 8.16 9.03
N TRP A 104 2.88 7.04 8.48
CA TRP A 104 3.69 5.85 8.24
C TRP A 104 4.91 6.13 7.35
N ILE A 105 4.78 7.01 6.36
CA ILE A 105 5.92 7.41 5.51
C ILE A 105 6.92 8.23 6.31
N ALA A 106 6.45 9.16 7.13
CA ALA A 106 7.32 9.94 8.01
C ALA A 106 8.06 9.07 9.04
N GLU A 107 7.39 8.05 9.58
CA GLU A 107 8.00 7.08 10.50
C GLU A 107 9.09 6.23 9.81
N ARG A 108 8.84 5.80 8.58
CA ARG A 108 9.71 4.87 7.84
C ARG A 108 10.80 5.55 7.02
N TYR A 109 10.51 6.72 6.46
CA TYR A 109 11.37 7.48 5.56
C TYR A 109 11.49 8.96 6.00
N PRO A 110 11.92 9.24 7.26
CA PRO A 110 11.96 10.61 7.78
C PRO A 110 12.89 11.52 6.98
N GLU A 111 14.00 10.99 6.46
CA GLU A 111 14.94 11.77 5.65
C GLU A 111 14.32 12.25 4.34
N LEU A 112 13.50 11.42 3.68
CA LEU A 112 12.79 11.80 2.48
C LEU A 112 11.82 12.95 2.75
N VAL A 113 11.07 12.88 3.85
CA VAL A 113 10.12 13.94 4.23
C VAL A 113 10.86 15.25 4.56
N ARG A 114 12.02 15.18 5.24
CA ARG A 114 12.90 16.34 5.47
C ARG A 114 13.43 16.91 4.16
N GLN A 115 13.88 16.06 3.24
CA GLN A 115 14.37 16.49 1.92
C GLN A 115 13.30 17.28 1.17
N ILE A 116 12.05 16.80 1.14
CA ILE A 116 10.92 17.51 0.51
C ILE A 116 10.68 18.88 1.18
N SER A 117 10.64 18.92 2.52
CA SER A 117 10.47 20.18 3.27
C SER A 117 11.62 21.16 3.06
N ASN A 118 12.88 20.68 3.05
CA ASN A 118 14.07 21.49 2.83
C ASN A 118 14.19 22.01 1.40
N ALA A 119 13.60 21.30 0.42
CA ALA A 119 13.45 21.78 -0.95
C ALA A 119 12.42 22.92 -1.09
N GLY A 120 11.79 23.35 0.03
CA GLY A 120 10.85 24.47 0.07
C GLY A 120 9.41 24.09 -0.26
N HIS A 121 9.07 22.80 -0.28
CA HIS A 121 7.70 22.35 -0.44
C HIS A 121 6.97 22.32 0.92
N GLU A 122 5.67 22.54 0.88
CA GLU A 122 4.81 22.39 2.04
C GLU A 122 4.54 20.91 2.33
N ILE A 123 4.58 20.53 3.62
CA ILE A 123 4.15 19.21 4.09
C ILE A 123 2.79 19.34 4.75
N ALA A 124 1.85 18.50 4.33
CA ALA A 124 0.50 18.37 4.88
C ALA A 124 0.20 16.89 5.20
N SER A 125 -0.75 16.65 6.11
CA SER A 125 -1.07 15.30 6.57
C SER A 125 -2.08 14.58 5.66
N ARG A 126 -1.93 13.25 5.55
CA ARG A 126 -2.92 12.31 4.97
C ARG A 126 -3.43 11.27 5.98
N GLY A 127 -3.34 11.57 7.28
CA GLY A 127 -3.53 10.59 8.34
C GLY A 127 -2.29 9.69 8.52
N PHE A 128 -2.38 8.76 9.48
CA PHE A 128 -1.23 7.91 9.79
C PHE A 128 -1.08 6.76 8.79
N LEU A 129 -2.19 6.06 8.48
CA LEU A 129 -2.25 4.98 7.50
C LEU A 129 -3.20 5.32 6.35
N HIS A 130 -2.98 4.70 5.18
CA HIS A 130 -3.95 4.75 4.08
C HIS A 130 -5.14 3.85 4.41
N GLN A 131 -6.11 4.41 5.14
CA GLN A 131 -7.30 3.68 5.61
C GLN A 131 -8.55 4.55 5.51
N PRO A 132 -9.76 3.94 5.44
CA PRO A 132 -11.00 4.68 5.37
C PRO A 132 -11.35 5.30 6.73
N LEU A 133 -10.73 6.43 7.07
CA LEU A 133 -10.91 7.13 8.36
C LEU A 133 -12.37 7.39 8.71
N LEU A 134 -13.22 7.64 7.74
CA LEU A 134 -14.67 7.85 7.97
C LEU A 134 -15.43 6.58 8.43
N LYS A 135 -14.80 5.40 8.36
CA LYS A 135 -15.38 4.11 8.78
C LYS A 135 -14.89 3.62 10.14
N VAL A 136 -13.85 4.24 10.69
CA VAL A 136 -13.35 3.89 12.04
C VAL A 136 -14.11 4.69 13.12
N THR A 137 -13.97 4.28 14.39
CA THR A 137 -14.59 4.98 15.52
C THR A 137 -14.05 6.40 15.66
N ALA A 138 -14.85 7.33 16.20
CA ALA A 138 -14.42 8.71 16.40
C ALA A 138 -13.13 8.81 17.25
N LYS A 139 -12.98 7.95 18.27
CA LYS A 139 -11.77 7.88 19.09
C LYS A 139 -10.55 7.50 18.25
N ALA A 140 -10.61 6.40 17.48
CA ALA A 140 -9.51 5.95 16.65
C ALA A 140 -9.15 6.96 15.55
N ARG A 141 -10.15 7.66 15.01
CA ARG A 141 -9.99 8.73 14.02
C ARG A 141 -9.24 9.92 14.61
N ARG A 142 -9.63 10.38 15.81
CA ARG A 142 -8.96 11.47 16.52
C ARG A 142 -7.50 11.10 16.85
N GLU A 143 -7.25 9.89 17.33
CA GLU A 143 -5.90 9.38 17.59
C GLU A 143 -5.03 9.37 16.32
N ASP A 144 -5.58 8.95 15.18
CA ASP A 144 -4.89 8.95 13.89
C ASP A 144 -4.52 10.38 13.45
N LEU A 145 -5.47 11.33 13.54
CA LEU A 145 -5.27 12.73 13.15
C LEU A 145 -4.18 13.41 13.98
N ILE A 146 -4.21 13.24 15.31
CA ILE A 146 -3.23 13.84 16.22
C ILE A 146 -1.84 13.20 16.01
N ARG A 147 -1.78 11.86 16.01
CA ARG A 147 -0.52 11.13 15.83
C ARG A 147 0.17 11.48 14.52
N SER A 148 -0.59 11.55 13.42
CA SER A 148 -0.02 11.86 12.11
C SER A 148 0.51 13.29 12.03
N LYS A 149 -0.21 14.26 12.62
CA LYS A 149 0.23 15.66 12.70
C LYS A 149 1.52 15.79 13.51
N GLU A 150 1.52 15.31 14.75
CA GLU A 150 2.68 15.37 15.65
C GLU A 150 3.93 14.74 15.03
N LEU A 151 3.81 13.57 14.41
CA LEU A 151 4.93 12.87 13.80
C LEU A 151 5.52 13.64 12.61
N LEU A 152 4.68 14.22 11.76
CA LEU A 152 5.12 15.04 10.64
C LEU A 152 5.82 16.31 11.13
N GLU A 153 5.25 17.00 12.13
CA GLU A 153 5.83 18.20 12.74
C GLU A 153 7.20 17.90 13.38
N ASP A 154 7.33 16.79 14.10
CA ASP A 154 8.62 16.35 14.66
C ASP A 154 9.65 16.02 13.58
N THR A 155 9.19 15.46 12.47
CA THR A 155 10.07 15.09 11.35
C THR A 155 10.66 16.30 10.67
N ILE A 156 9.86 17.36 10.43
CA ILE A 156 10.28 18.54 9.65
C ILE A 156 10.62 19.76 10.47
N GLY A 157 10.29 19.78 11.77
CA GLY A 157 10.52 20.92 12.66
C GLY A 157 9.65 22.15 12.35
N LYS A 158 8.51 21.96 11.62
CA LYS A 158 7.57 23.02 11.24
C LYS A 158 6.15 22.57 11.52
N GLU A 159 5.22 23.54 11.68
CA GLU A 159 3.81 23.23 11.87
C GLU A 159 3.19 22.61 10.62
N VAL A 160 2.32 21.60 10.80
CA VAL A 160 1.56 20.92 9.74
C VAL A 160 0.09 21.31 9.87
N VAL A 161 -0.34 22.23 9.02
CA VAL A 161 -1.66 22.87 9.10
C VAL A 161 -2.70 22.31 8.14
N GLY A 162 -2.28 21.49 7.17
CA GLY A 162 -3.12 20.96 6.10
C GLY A 162 -3.44 19.49 6.26
N PHE A 163 -4.63 19.10 5.77
CA PHE A 163 -5.07 17.72 5.74
C PHE A 163 -5.71 17.33 4.41
N ARG A 164 -5.57 16.07 4.03
CA ARG A 164 -6.33 15.42 2.96
C ARG A 164 -6.59 13.95 3.31
N LEU A 165 -7.83 13.47 3.15
CA LEU A 165 -8.15 12.05 3.32
C LEU A 165 -7.25 11.17 2.44
N SER A 166 -6.77 10.09 3.01
CA SER A 166 -5.97 9.09 2.28
C SER A 166 -6.85 8.21 1.40
N ASP A 167 -8.01 7.77 1.89
CA ASP A 167 -8.95 6.93 1.16
C ASP A 167 -10.32 7.60 0.99
N GLY A 168 -10.70 7.79 -0.27
CA GLY A 168 -11.98 8.38 -0.64
C GLY A 168 -11.99 9.91 -0.65
N TRP A 169 -13.20 10.47 -0.68
CA TRP A 169 -13.48 11.89 -0.74
C TRP A 169 -14.64 12.22 0.18
N LEU A 170 -14.63 13.39 0.81
CA LEU A 170 -15.76 13.90 1.61
C LEU A 170 -16.99 14.08 0.74
N ARG A 171 -18.13 13.63 1.28
CA ARG A 171 -19.47 13.85 0.73
C ARG A 171 -20.22 14.80 1.66
N LYS A 172 -21.37 15.31 1.20
CA LYS A 172 -22.22 16.19 2.02
C LYS A 172 -22.53 15.64 3.42
N ARG A 173 -22.76 14.33 3.53
CA ARG A 173 -23.04 13.65 4.82
C ARG A 173 -21.84 13.57 5.76
N ASP A 174 -20.63 13.71 5.23
CA ASP A 174 -19.37 13.52 5.96
C ASP A 174 -18.77 14.87 6.42
N LEU A 175 -19.46 15.99 6.19
CA LEU A 175 -18.96 17.35 6.49
C LEU A 175 -18.66 17.58 7.99
N GLY A 176 -19.30 16.83 8.89
CA GLY A 176 -18.98 16.85 10.33
C GLY A 176 -17.52 16.47 10.63
N PHE A 177 -16.85 15.76 9.72
CA PHE A 177 -15.43 15.45 9.85
C PHE A 177 -14.53 16.71 9.84
N LEU A 178 -14.98 17.78 9.20
CA LEU A 178 -14.26 19.07 9.20
C LEU A 178 -14.17 19.69 10.60
N ASN A 179 -15.17 19.44 11.48
CA ASN A 179 -15.10 19.84 12.88
C ASN A 179 -13.97 19.10 13.62
N GLU A 180 -13.86 17.78 13.38
CA GLU A 180 -12.82 16.96 14.00
C GLU A 180 -11.41 17.37 13.54
N LEU A 181 -11.24 17.75 12.27
CA LEU A 181 -9.98 18.29 11.74
C LEU A 181 -9.60 19.61 12.42
N GLN A 182 -10.56 20.53 12.54
CA GLN A 182 -10.32 21.81 13.20
C GLN A 182 -9.97 21.63 14.68
N GLU A 183 -10.65 20.73 15.39
CA GLU A 183 -10.34 20.36 16.78
C GLU A 183 -8.96 19.71 16.93
N ALA A 184 -8.49 18.95 15.92
CA ALA A 184 -7.16 18.39 15.85
C ALA A 184 -6.06 19.42 15.48
N GLY A 185 -6.46 20.69 15.24
CA GLY A 185 -5.53 21.79 14.95
C GLY A 185 -5.14 21.93 13.50
N TYR A 186 -5.90 21.37 12.55
CA TYR A 186 -5.73 21.64 11.13
C TYR A 186 -6.43 22.94 10.73
N ALA A 187 -5.80 23.76 9.90
CA ALA A 187 -6.31 25.03 9.41
C ALA A 187 -7.04 24.90 8.07
N TYR A 188 -6.66 23.89 7.25
CA TYR A 188 -7.33 23.62 5.99
C TYR A 188 -7.47 22.12 5.72
N ASP A 189 -8.49 21.79 4.90
CA ASP A 189 -8.70 20.46 4.32
C ASP A 189 -8.76 20.53 2.80
N SER A 190 -8.41 19.42 2.15
CA SER A 190 -8.51 19.27 0.69
C SER A 190 -9.11 17.91 0.31
N SER A 191 -10.12 17.49 1.08
CA SER A 191 -10.74 16.16 0.90
C SER A 191 -12.10 16.21 0.22
N LEU A 192 -12.68 17.38 -0.01
CA LEU A 192 -14.00 17.49 -0.61
C LEU A 192 -13.92 17.31 -2.13
N MET A 193 -14.69 16.37 -2.66
CA MET A 193 -14.88 16.22 -4.09
C MET A 193 -16.32 16.59 -4.45
N PRO A 194 -16.55 17.81 -4.94
CA PRO A 194 -17.89 18.28 -5.24
C PRO A 194 -18.48 17.53 -6.43
N ARG A 195 -19.41 16.63 -6.15
CA ARG A 195 -20.23 15.97 -7.17
C ARG A 195 -21.59 16.64 -7.23
N ARG A 196 -22.11 16.85 -8.44
CA ARG A 196 -23.40 17.56 -8.62
C ARG A 196 -24.54 16.98 -7.78
N ARG A 197 -24.61 15.64 -7.62
CA ARG A 197 -25.66 15.00 -6.82
C ARG A 197 -25.60 15.37 -5.34
N ASP A 198 -24.38 15.45 -4.79
CA ASP A 198 -24.18 15.72 -3.37
C ASP A 198 -24.34 17.21 -3.04
N PHE A 199 -23.98 18.11 -3.97
CA PHE A 199 -23.90 19.55 -3.77
C PHE A 199 -24.72 20.37 -4.77
N LEU A 200 -25.84 19.81 -5.27
CA LEU A 200 -26.66 20.44 -6.30
C LEU A 200 -27.08 21.86 -5.93
N PHE A 201 -27.45 22.09 -4.66
CA PHE A 201 -27.87 23.39 -4.15
C PHE A 201 -26.74 24.19 -3.49
N GLN A 202 -25.51 23.74 -3.59
CA GLN A 202 -24.32 24.38 -3.02
C GLN A 202 -23.16 24.39 -4.04
N PRO A 203 -23.34 24.94 -5.25
CA PRO A 203 -22.34 24.88 -6.31
C PRO A 203 -21.04 25.62 -5.97
N TRP A 204 -21.09 26.55 -5.02
CA TRP A 204 -19.94 27.27 -4.50
C TRP A 204 -18.92 26.37 -3.78
N ARG A 205 -19.32 25.20 -3.31
CA ARG A 205 -18.39 24.21 -2.68
C ARG A 205 -17.38 23.60 -3.65
N ARG A 206 -17.49 23.87 -4.93
CA ARG A 206 -16.46 23.49 -5.91
C ARG A 206 -15.24 24.40 -5.90
N PHE A 207 -15.31 25.53 -5.21
CA PHE A 207 -14.25 26.52 -5.08
C PHE A 207 -13.67 26.51 -3.67
N ILE A 208 -12.54 27.20 -3.48
CA ILE A 208 -11.98 27.42 -2.15
C ILE A 208 -13.00 28.19 -1.30
N HIS A 209 -13.30 27.69 -0.11
CA HIS A 209 -14.28 28.29 0.77
C HIS A 209 -14.03 27.98 2.24
N LYS A 210 -14.48 28.88 3.13
CA LYS A 210 -14.47 28.62 4.58
C LYS A 210 -15.70 27.80 4.97
N HIS A 211 -15.46 26.66 5.65
CA HIS A 211 -16.50 25.88 6.32
C HIS A 211 -16.61 26.33 7.77
N LYS A 212 -17.81 26.71 8.20
CA LYS A 212 -18.07 27.10 9.59
C LYS A 212 -18.29 25.85 10.43
N CYS A 213 -17.49 25.68 11.47
CA CYS A 213 -17.56 24.58 12.42
C CYS A 213 -18.64 24.84 13.50
N ASP A 214 -19.07 23.76 14.18
CA ASP A 214 -20.12 23.82 15.20
C ASP A 214 -19.72 24.65 16.42
N ASN A 215 -18.43 24.72 16.74
CA ASN A 215 -17.84 25.54 17.81
C ASN A 215 -17.66 27.03 17.44
N GLY A 216 -18.18 27.47 16.29
CA GLY A 216 -18.08 28.85 15.81
C GLY A 216 -16.77 29.19 15.09
N SER A 217 -15.75 28.33 15.11
CA SER A 217 -14.50 28.46 14.33
C SER A 217 -14.76 28.16 12.84
N SER A 218 -13.73 28.20 12.03
CA SER A 218 -13.83 27.83 10.62
C SER A 218 -12.56 27.11 10.16
N ILE A 219 -12.72 26.21 9.20
CA ILE A 219 -11.64 25.54 8.48
C ILE A 219 -11.75 25.89 7.00
N LEU A 220 -10.58 26.07 6.32
CA LEU A 220 -10.55 26.36 4.90
C LEU A 220 -10.66 25.03 4.13
N GLU A 221 -11.58 24.94 3.19
CA GLU A 221 -11.72 23.79 2.29
C GLU A 221 -11.17 24.17 0.91
N ILE A 222 -10.28 23.34 0.39
CA ILE A 222 -9.55 23.54 -0.88
C ILE A 222 -9.80 22.33 -1.79
N PRO A 223 -10.96 22.26 -2.44
CA PRO A 223 -11.34 21.11 -3.26
C PRO A 223 -10.54 21.05 -4.56
N PRO A 224 -10.17 19.87 -5.06
CA PRO A 224 -9.66 19.69 -6.41
C PRO A 224 -10.64 20.24 -7.46
N SER A 225 -10.12 20.88 -8.50
CA SER A 225 -10.94 21.58 -9.50
C SER A 225 -11.82 20.64 -10.32
N THR A 226 -13.07 21.05 -10.54
CA THR A 226 -14.08 20.31 -11.30
C THR A 226 -14.74 21.21 -12.33
N THR A 227 -15.13 20.67 -13.50
CA THR A 227 -15.87 21.39 -14.54
C THR A 227 -17.24 20.76 -14.80
N PRO A 228 -18.25 21.53 -15.18
CA PRO A 228 -19.53 20.96 -15.59
C PRO A 228 -19.38 20.23 -16.93
N MET A 229 -19.71 18.95 -16.97
CA MET A 229 -19.67 18.12 -18.16
C MET A 229 -20.80 17.09 -18.13
N ALA A 230 -21.56 16.98 -19.22
CA ALA A 230 -22.66 16.03 -19.35
C ALA A 230 -23.61 15.96 -18.13
N GLY A 231 -23.93 17.11 -17.54
CA GLY A 231 -24.83 17.19 -16.39
C GLY A 231 -24.23 16.83 -15.03
N ALA A 232 -22.93 16.53 -14.95
CA ALA A 232 -22.20 16.24 -13.70
C ALA A 232 -21.01 17.20 -13.53
N TRP A 233 -20.46 17.27 -12.32
CA TRP A 233 -19.17 17.89 -12.07
C TRP A 233 -18.07 16.85 -12.31
N MET A 234 -17.29 17.05 -13.38
CA MET A 234 -16.18 16.19 -13.76
C MET A 234 -14.89 16.72 -13.11
N PRO A 235 -14.13 15.90 -12.38
CA PRO A 235 -12.81 16.28 -11.93
C PRO A 235 -11.86 16.49 -13.12
N ILE A 236 -11.21 17.65 -13.15
CA ILE A 236 -10.20 18.01 -14.16
C ILE A 236 -8.83 18.25 -13.49
N ALA A 237 -8.78 18.07 -12.18
CA ALA A 237 -7.65 18.47 -11.34
C ALA A 237 -6.48 17.50 -11.36
N GLY A 238 -6.59 16.30 -11.92
CA GLY A 238 -5.46 15.39 -11.91
C GLY A 238 -5.81 13.93 -11.70
N GLY A 239 -4.84 13.17 -11.22
CA GLY A 239 -4.96 11.76 -10.94
C GLY A 239 -5.43 10.94 -12.15
N ASN A 240 -6.28 9.99 -11.88
CA ASN A 240 -6.79 9.08 -12.90
C ASN A 240 -7.48 9.79 -14.08
N TYR A 241 -8.10 10.95 -13.88
CA TYR A 241 -8.82 11.66 -14.95
C TYR A 241 -7.89 12.20 -16.04
N LEU A 242 -6.76 12.82 -15.67
CA LEU A 242 -5.74 13.28 -16.63
C LEU A 242 -5.16 12.13 -17.46
N ARG A 243 -5.02 10.94 -16.87
CA ARG A 243 -4.51 9.76 -17.60
C ARG A 243 -5.53 9.11 -18.51
N GLN A 244 -6.81 9.09 -18.14
CA GLN A 244 -7.84 8.33 -18.86
C GLN A 244 -8.52 9.12 -19.97
N LEU A 245 -8.64 10.43 -19.82
CA LEU A 245 -9.33 11.28 -20.79
C LEU A 245 -8.39 11.75 -21.92
N PRO A 246 -8.92 12.08 -23.12
CA PRO A 246 -8.13 12.66 -24.19
C PRO A 246 -7.48 13.99 -23.78
N ASP A 247 -6.24 14.24 -24.22
CA ASP A 247 -5.45 15.40 -23.83
C ASP A 247 -6.09 16.71 -24.24
N ASN A 248 -6.56 16.81 -25.50
CA ASN A 248 -7.24 17.99 -26.02
C ASN A 248 -8.49 18.34 -25.20
N MET A 249 -9.24 17.34 -24.75
CA MET A 249 -10.42 17.55 -23.92
C MET A 249 -10.05 18.09 -22.53
N MET A 250 -8.98 17.56 -21.93
CA MET A 250 -8.50 18.02 -20.63
C MET A 250 -7.88 19.42 -20.72
N GLN A 251 -7.06 19.66 -21.73
CA GLN A 251 -6.48 21.00 -21.97
C GLN A 251 -7.58 22.05 -22.16
N THR A 252 -8.58 21.77 -23.00
CA THR A 252 -9.73 22.66 -23.21
C THR A 252 -10.50 22.91 -21.92
N ALA A 253 -10.71 21.88 -21.08
CA ALA A 253 -11.43 22.03 -19.82
C ALA A 253 -10.64 22.85 -18.78
N ILE A 254 -9.32 22.67 -18.72
CA ILE A 254 -8.43 23.44 -17.83
C ILE A 254 -8.34 24.89 -18.31
N GLN A 255 -8.15 25.12 -19.62
CA GLN A 255 -8.13 26.46 -20.19
C GLN A 255 -9.46 27.20 -19.93
N LYS A 256 -10.59 26.53 -20.17
CA LYS A 256 -11.89 27.11 -19.83
C LYS A 256 -12.01 27.48 -18.37
N TRP A 257 -11.50 26.63 -17.43
CA TRP A 257 -11.47 26.98 -16.01
C TRP A 257 -10.67 28.26 -15.77
N GLN A 258 -9.49 28.34 -16.34
CA GLN A 258 -8.60 29.51 -16.19
C GLN A 258 -9.23 30.79 -16.76
N ASP A 259 -10.02 30.69 -17.83
CA ASP A 259 -10.66 31.84 -18.47
C ASP A 259 -11.95 32.28 -17.76
N THR A 260 -12.71 31.34 -17.18
CA THR A 260 -14.06 31.63 -16.67
C THR A 260 -14.18 31.70 -15.16
N GLU A 261 -13.31 31.03 -14.42
CA GLU A 261 -13.42 30.92 -12.97
C GLU A 261 -12.43 31.85 -12.26
N THR A 262 -12.84 32.48 -11.18
CA THR A 262 -11.98 33.38 -10.40
C THR A 262 -11.12 32.64 -9.36
N SER A 263 -11.54 31.45 -8.93
CA SER A 263 -10.80 30.60 -8.00
C SER A 263 -9.58 29.98 -8.69
N PRO A 264 -8.44 29.80 -8.01
CA PRO A 264 -7.29 29.13 -8.58
C PRO A 264 -7.62 27.70 -8.99
N PHE A 265 -6.95 27.21 -10.02
CA PHE A 265 -7.02 25.81 -10.42
C PHE A 265 -6.22 24.97 -9.42
N VAL A 266 -6.86 24.02 -8.74
CA VAL A 266 -6.23 23.15 -7.76
C VAL A 266 -5.94 21.81 -8.42
N MET A 267 -4.67 21.56 -8.75
CA MET A 267 -4.20 20.31 -9.38
C MET A 267 -3.66 19.33 -8.35
N TYR A 268 -3.80 18.03 -8.61
CA TYR A 268 -3.14 16.99 -7.82
C TYR A 268 -2.65 15.83 -8.67
N PHE A 269 -1.58 15.18 -8.23
CA PHE A 269 -1.15 13.87 -8.75
C PHE A 269 -0.54 13.05 -7.61
N GLN A 270 -0.26 11.79 -7.92
CA GLN A 270 0.33 10.84 -6.97
C GLN A 270 1.72 10.46 -7.48
N THR A 271 2.71 10.37 -6.58
CA THR A 271 4.10 10.12 -6.98
C THR A 271 4.27 8.84 -7.80
N TRP A 272 3.52 7.77 -7.49
CA TRP A 272 3.56 6.52 -8.25
C TRP A 272 3.01 6.63 -9.69
N GLU A 273 2.27 7.68 -10.03
CA GLU A 273 1.74 7.87 -11.39
C GLU A 273 2.83 8.22 -12.42
N LEU A 274 4.02 8.59 -11.95
CA LEU A 274 5.20 8.81 -12.79
C LEU A 274 5.94 7.50 -13.11
N ASP A 275 5.73 6.42 -12.35
CA ASP A 275 6.45 5.16 -12.49
C ASP A 275 5.66 4.14 -13.34
N ASP A 276 5.95 4.06 -14.63
CA ASP A 276 5.39 3.06 -15.54
C ASP A 276 6.02 1.66 -15.39
N GLN A 277 7.15 1.58 -14.67
CA GLN A 277 7.87 0.34 -14.36
C GLN A 277 7.49 -0.27 -13.00
N GLN A 278 6.49 0.28 -12.33
CA GLN A 278 6.05 -0.25 -11.04
C GLN A 278 5.55 -1.70 -11.14
N PRO A 279 5.76 -2.54 -10.10
CA PRO A 279 5.25 -3.91 -10.06
C PRO A 279 3.73 -3.98 -10.25
N ARG A 280 3.27 -4.92 -11.07
CA ARG A 280 1.84 -5.06 -11.36
C ARG A 280 1.17 -6.01 -10.37
N LEU A 281 0.19 -5.50 -9.64
CA LEU A 281 -0.63 -6.23 -8.69
C LEU A 281 -1.86 -6.81 -9.38
N SER A 282 -2.10 -8.10 -9.21
CA SER A 282 -3.17 -8.86 -9.90
C SER A 282 -4.45 -9.04 -9.07
N VAL A 283 -4.54 -8.36 -7.92
CA VAL A 283 -5.58 -8.58 -6.90
C VAL A 283 -6.94 -7.99 -7.24
N THR A 284 -7.00 -7.01 -8.13
CA THR A 284 -8.26 -6.31 -8.46
C THR A 284 -8.89 -6.85 -9.75
N GLY A 285 -10.17 -6.53 -9.96
CA GLY A 285 -10.85 -6.85 -11.21
C GLY A 285 -10.21 -6.13 -12.42
N ARG A 286 -10.37 -6.71 -13.62
CA ARG A 286 -9.77 -6.23 -14.87
C ARG A 286 -9.99 -4.73 -15.16
N LEU A 287 -11.18 -4.21 -14.85
CA LEU A 287 -11.50 -2.78 -15.04
C LEU A 287 -10.69 -1.89 -14.10
N THR A 288 -10.50 -2.30 -12.84
CA THR A 288 -9.71 -1.55 -11.86
C THR A 288 -8.23 -1.59 -12.25
N GLN A 289 -7.70 -2.75 -12.66
CA GLN A 289 -6.34 -2.87 -13.18
C GLN A 289 -6.11 -1.98 -14.40
N MET A 290 -7.02 -2.02 -15.38
CA MET A 290 -6.94 -1.17 -16.56
C MET A 290 -6.91 0.32 -16.17
N ARG A 291 -7.78 0.76 -15.25
CA ARG A 291 -7.80 2.16 -14.77
C ARG A 291 -6.53 2.54 -14.04
N HIS A 292 -5.97 1.63 -13.26
CA HIS A 292 -4.76 1.91 -12.47
C HIS A 292 -3.52 2.00 -13.36
N TYR A 293 -3.30 1.03 -14.26
CA TYR A 293 -2.06 0.92 -15.04
C TYR A 293 -2.08 1.60 -16.40
N ARG A 294 -3.26 2.02 -16.90
CA ARG A 294 -3.37 2.66 -18.20
C ARG A 294 -2.70 4.03 -18.18
N ASN A 295 -1.86 4.26 -19.18
CA ASN A 295 -1.21 5.55 -19.47
C ASN A 295 -0.39 6.12 -18.28
N LEU A 296 0.27 5.29 -17.47
CA LEU A 296 1.14 5.76 -16.39
C LEU A 296 2.26 6.68 -16.93
N GLY A 297 2.96 6.24 -17.98
CA GLY A 297 4.01 7.06 -18.60
C GLY A 297 3.57 8.41 -19.17
N LYS A 298 2.25 8.61 -19.34
CA LYS A 298 1.68 9.87 -19.85
C LYS A 298 1.94 11.07 -18.94
N TYR A 299 2.00 10.84 -17.62
CA TYR A 299 2.28 11.92 -16.66
C TYR A 299 3.66 12.55 -16.85
N ARG A 300 4.67 11.78 -17.24
CA ARG A 300 6.02 12.29 -17.51
C ARG A 300 6.06 13.34 -18.63
N THR A 301 5.12 13.25 -19.59
CA THR A 301 5.03 14.20 -20.71
C THR A 301 4.02 15.31 -20.47
N LEU A 302 2.95 15.06 -19.76
CA LEU A 302 1.88 16.03 -19.52
C LEU A 302 2.23 17.02 -18.41
N LEU A 303 2.78 16.54 -17.29
CA LEU A 303 3.04 17.38 -16.13
C LEU A 303 3.99 18.56 -16.46
N PRO A 304 5.12 18.37 -17.18
CA PRO A 304 5.96 19.48 -17.65
C PRO A 304 5.19 20.53 -18.47
N GLN A 305 4.30 20.08 -19.37
CA GLN A 305 3.51 21.00 -20.20
C GLN A 305 2.58 21.88 -19.36
N TYR A 306 1.93 21.30 -18.33
CA TYR A 306 1.10 22.09 -17.41
C TYR A 306 1.92 23.05 -16.55
N LEU A 307 3.06 22.61 -16.03
CA LEU A 307 3.96 23.44 -15.22
C LEU A 307 4.55 24.61 -16.02
N THR A 308 4.76 24.42 -17.32
CA THR A 308 5.20 25.49 -18.23
C THR A 308 4.07 26.45 -18.60
N SER A 309 2.81 25.96 -18.71
CA SER A 309 1.67 26.75 -19.18
C SER A 309 1.09 27.69 -18.12
N ALA A 310 1.34 27.45 -16.84
CA ALA A 310 0.82 28.25 -15.73
C ALA A 310 1.78 28.24 -14.54
N LYS A 311 1.79 29.31 -13.76
CA LYS A 311 2.55 29.37 -12.49
C LYS A 311 1.79 28.61 -11.42
N PHE A 312 2.43 27.62 -10.81
CA PHE A 312 1.90 26.85 -9.69
C PHE A 312 2.66 27.15 -8.40
N MET A 313 1.97 27.00 -7.26
CA MET A 313 2.56 27.12 -5.92
C MET A 313 1.88 26.19 -4.92
N SER A 314 2.42 26.12 -3.70
CA SER A 314 1.81 25.38 -2.59
C SER A 314 0.54 26.07 -2.07
N ILE A 315 -0.25 25.35 -1.27
CA ILE A 315 -1.43 25.90 -0.58
C ILE A 315 -1.00 26.99 0.41
N ALA A 316 0.04 26.75 1.20
CA ALA A 316 0.52 27.70 2.18
C ALA A 316 1.00 29.01 1.53
N GLU A 317 1.77 28.91 0.45
CA GLU A 317 2.23 30.08 -0.31
C GLU A 317 1.06 30.87 -0.91
N HIS A 318 0.09 30.18 -1.51
CA HIS A 318 -1.13 30.82 -2.05
C HIS A 318 -1.92 31.53 -0.96
N ALA A 319 -2.12 30.90 0.19
CA ALA A 319 -2.87 31.46 1.31
C ALA A 319 -2.19 32.71 1.92
N THR A 320 -0.86 32.78 1.88
CA THR A 320 -0.10 33.96 2.31
C THR A 320 -0.32 35.12 1.36
N LEU A 321 -0.33 34.90 0.05
CA LEU A 321 -0.59 35.93 -0.97
C LEU A 321 -2.02 36.46 -0.92
N ASP A 322 -2.99 35.60 -0.59
CA ASP A 322 -4.42 35.96 -0.55
C ASP A 322 -4.82 36.66 0.78
N GLY A 323 -3.89 36.87 1.72
CA GLY A 323 -4.18 37.47 3.03
C GLY A 323 -5.22 36.69 3.85
N SER A 324 -5.51 35.44 3.45
CA SER A 324 -6.46 34.59 4.14
C SER A 324 -5.86 34.06 5.44
N ALA A 325 -6.67 33.86 6.43
CA ALA A 325 -6.52 33.52 7.84
C ALA A 325 -5.40 32.51 8.29
N LEU A 326 -4.40 32.20 7.49
CA LEU A 326 -3.19 31.50 7.93
C LEU A 326 -2.16 32.49 8.57
N ALA A 327 -2.37 33.79 8.46
CA ALA A 327 -1.50 34.85 8.98
C ALA A 327 -1.39 34.93 10.52
N GLY A 328 -2.07 34.05 11.27
CA GLY A 328 -1.97 33.99 12.73
C GLY A 328 -1.16 32.83 13.28
N LEU A 329 -0.53 32.02 12.41
CA LEU A 329 0.07 30.74 12.81
C LEU A 329 1.57 30.85 13.15
N GLU A 330 2.27 31.89 12.69
CA GLU A 330 3.71 32.08 12.96
C GLU A 330 4.03 32.26 14.46
N ASP A 331 3.09 32.80 15.25
CA ASP A 331 3.30 33.08 16.69
C ASP A 331 3.08 31.86 17.59
N ARG A 332 2.45 30.79 17.11
CA ARG A 332 2.23 29.56 17.91
C ARG A 332 3.38 28.56 17.83
N ALA A 333 4.15 28.57 16.75
CA ALA A 333 5.21 27.60 16.49
C ALA A 333 6.32 27.62 17.55
N CYS A 334 6.62 28.77 18.15
CA CYS A 334 7.74 28.93 19.09
C CYS A 334 7.47 28.35 20.49
N LYS A 335 6.19 28.20 20.91
CA LYS A 335 5.86 27.74 22.27
C LYS A 335 5.72 26.23 22.43
N VAL A 336 5.39 25.52 21.36
CA VAL A 336 5.14 24.06 21.39
C VAL A 336 6.45 23.27 21.37
N THR A 337 7.47 23.74 20.70
CA THR A 337 8.73 23.00 20.45
C THR A 337 9.51 22.68 21.72
N LEU A 338 9.57 23.60 22.68
CA LEU A 338 10.37 23.41 23.91
C LEU A 338 9.77 22.41 24.90
N GLN A 339 8.44 22.38 25.04
CA GLN A 339 7.79 21.43 25.96
C GLN A 339 7.79 19.99 25.43
N THR A 340 7.64 19.82 24.11
CA THR A 340 7.63 18.50 23.45
C THR A 340 9.00 17.86 23.44
N ILE A 341 10.06 18.62 23.20
CA ILE A 341 11.46 18.15 23.23
C ILE A 341 11.84 17.67 24.65
N THR A 342 11.45 18.42 25.69
CA THR A 342 11.79 18.07 27.08
C THR A 342 11.09 16.80 27.55
N ARG A 343 9.85 16.55 27.10
CA ARG A 343 9.09 15.33 27.43
C ARG A 343 9.69 14.10 26.76
N ARG A 344 10.08 14.17 25.48
CA ARG A 344 10.65 13.05 24.71
C ARG A 344 12.08 12.70 25.09
N CYS A 345 12.89 13.68 25.47
CA CYS A 345 14.21 13.37 26.05
C CYS A 345 14.10 12.56 27.35
N ARG A 346 13.03 12.76 28.13
CA ARG A 346 12.75 11.94 29.33
C ARG A 346 12.25 10.54 28.96
N GLU A 347 11.31 10.42 28.00
CA GLU A 347 10.76 9.13 27.56
C GLU A 347 11.82 8.27 26.84
N ALA A 348 12.67 8.86 26.00
CA ALA A 348 13.80 8.17 25.35
C ALA A 348 14.87 7.72 26.36
N ALA A 349 15.15 8.53 27.38
CA ALA A 349 16.07 8.17 28.48
C ALA A 349 15.51 7.02 29.34
N GLU A 350 14.19 6.97 29.53
CA GLU A 350 13.52 5.91 30.29
C GLU A 350 13.47 4.59 29.53
N VAL A 351 13.19 4.62 28.20
CA VAL A 351 13.28 3.45 27.32
C VAL A 351 14.70 2.93 27.19
N ALA A 352 15.71 3.80 27.10
CA ALA A 352 17.11 3.43 27.09
C ALA A 352 17.57 2.82 28.45
N ARG A 353 17.03 3.31 29.56
CA ARG A 353 17.30 2.80 30.91
C ARG A 353 16.66 1.43 31.14
N LEU A 354 15.45 1.18 30.62
CA LEU A 354 14.78 -0.12 30.66
C LEU A 354 15.47 -1.14 29.72
N ALA A 355 16.01 -0.70 28.59
CA ALA A 355 16.79 -1.54 27.68
C ALA A 355 18.19 -1.90 28.27
N ALA A 356 18.82 -1.00 29.02
CA ALA A 356 20.12 -1.22 29.64
C ALA A 356 20.05 -2.07 30.93
N GLY A 357 18.88 -2.18 31.58
CA GLY A 357 18.70 -2.89 32.83
C GLY A 357 18.63 -4.42 32.76
N ASN A 358 18.62 -5.01 31.57
CA ASN A 358 18.40 -6.45 31.36
C ASN A 358 19.54 -7.20 30.62
N ILE A 359 20.77 -6.72 30.72
CA ILE A 359 21.92 -7.51 30.25
C ILE A 359 22.64 -8.12 31.47
N SER A 360 22.09 -9.17 31.99
CA SER A 360 22.86 -10.13 32.77
C SER A 360 23.57 -11.07 31.79
N VAL A 361 24.88 -10.94 31.68
CA VAL A 361 25.74 -11.87 30.95
C VAL A 361 25.81 -13.16 31.76
N GLY A 362 24.79 -14.00 31.62
CA GLY A 362 24.85 -15.40 32.04
C GLY A 362 25.54 -16.20 30.94
N ASN A 363 26.50 -17.05 31.31
CA ASN A 363 27.19 -18.01 30.46
C ASN A 363 26.20 -18.66 29.45
N ALA A 364 26.30 -18.32 28.18
CA ALA A 364 25.51 -18.91 27.12
C ALA A 364 25.93 -20.36 26.93
N LYS A 365 25.24 -21.30 27.59
CA LYS A 365 25.15 -22.68 27.09
C LYS A 365 24.64 -22.56 25.66
N GLN A 366 25.40 -23.14 24.75
CA GLN A 366 25.03 -23.22 23.34
C GLN A 366 23.68 -23.97 23.24
N ILE A 367 22.58 -23.23 23.17
CA ILE A 367 21.22 -23.77 23.04
C ILE A 367 21.14 -24.35 21.64
N VAL A 368 21.24 -25.69 21.52
CA VAL A 368 20.98 -26.39 20.26
C VAL A 368 19.51 -26.20 19.93
N ARG A 369 19.24 -25.35 18.95
CA ARG A 369 17.87 -25.10 18.47
C ARG A 369 17.42 -26.21 17.54
N PRO A 370 16.15 -26.64 17.61
CA PRO A 370 15.61 -27.57 16.61
C PRO A 370 15.65 -26.90 15.23
N ALA A 371 16.01 -27.69 14.22
CA ALA A 371 16.12 -27.20 12.86
C ALA A 371 14.88 -27.55 12.03
N VAL A 372 14.48 -26.64 11.13
CA VAL A 372 13.40 -26.83 10.15
C VAL A 372 13.87 -26.42 8.76
N THR A 373 13.53 -27.23 7.74
CA THR A 373 13.73 -26.83 6.33
C THR A 373 12.41 -26.39 5.73
N LEU A 374 12.35 -25.16 5.24
CA LEU A 374 11.22 -24.63 4.49
C LEU A 374 11.43 -24.87 2.99
N VAL A 375 10.59 -25.71 2.39
CA VAL A 375 10.58 -26.01 0.95
C VAL A 375 9.61 -25.07 0.24
N ILE A 376 10.10 -24.40 -0.80
CA ILE A 376 9.31 -23.45 -1.58
C ILE A 376 9.39 -23.86 -3.06
N PRO A 377 8.34 -24.51 -3.61
CA PRO A 377 8.25 -24.82 -5.02
C PRO A 377 8.02 -23.55 -5.83
N CYS A 378 8.78 -23.35 -6.90
CA CYS A 378 8.68 -22.20 -7.80
C CYS A 378 8.43 -22.65 -9.23
N TYR A 379 7.50 -21.98 -9.92
CA TYR A 379 7.30 -22.14 -11.37
C TYR A 379 6.72 -20.86 -11.98
N ASN A 380 7.54 -20.12 -12.70
CA ASN A 380 7.25 -18.79 -13.28
C ASN A 380 6.73 -17.82 -12.20
N GLU A 381 7.52 -17.55 -11.19
CA GLU A 381 7.21 -16.71 -10.03
C GLU A 381 8.13 -15.47 -9.94
N GLU A 382 8.81 -15.08 -11.02
CA GLU A 382 9.72 -13.94 -11.10
C GLU A 382 9.18 -12.69 -10.38
N SER A 383 7.94 -12.31 -10.65
CA SER A 383 7.31 -11.11 -10.07
C SER A 383 6.98 -11.21 -8.57
N THR A 384 6.96 -12.42 -8.03
CA THR A 384 6.61 -12.71 -6.63
C THR A 384 7.83 -12.73 -5.72
N LEU A 385 8.99 -13.10 -6.27
CA LEU A 385 10.21 -13.34 -5.51
C LEU A 385 10.71 -12.13 -4.69
N PRO A 386 10.66 -10.88 -5.15
CA PRO A 386 11.06 -9.73 -4.33
C PRO A 386 10.20 -9.58 -3.05
N TYR A 387 8.89 -9.83 -3.15
CA TYR A 387 7.98 -9.83 -2.01
C TYR A 387 8.27 -11.00 -1.06
N LEU A 388 8.47 -12.19 -1.61
CA LEU A 388 8.84 -13.39 -0.86
C LEU A 388 10.18 -13.19 -0.12
N HIS A 389 11.19 -12.62 -0.77
CA HIS A 389 12.50 -12.36 -0.17
C HIS A 389 12.38 -11.54 1.13
N ARG A 390 11.68 -10.40 1.08
CA ARG A 390 11.46 -9.57 2.28
C ARG A 390 10.66 -10.29 3.35
N THR A 391 9.67 -11.08 2.94
CA THR A 391 8.89 -11.91 3.86
C THR A 391 9.77 -12.96 4.55
N MET A 392 10.69 -13.61 3.81
CA MET A 392 11.61 -14.61 4.37
C MET A 392 12.62 -14.00 5.33
N GLN A 393 13.14 -12.80 5.04
CA GLN A 393 14.02 -12.09 5.98
C GLN A 393 13.32 -11.82 7.32
N SER A 394 12.06 -11.35 7.29
CA SER A 394 11.26 -11.12 8.49
C SER A 394 10.97 -12.42 9.24
N LEU A 395 10.59 -13.48 8.53
CA LEU A 395 10.31 -14.79 9.11
C LEU A 395 11.57 -15.41 9.75
N LYS A 396 12.72 -15.35 9.06
CA LYS A 396 14.00 -15.84 9.58
C LYS A 396 14.35 -15.14 10.89
N HIS A 397 14.16 -13.82 10.96
CA HIS A 397 14.36 -13.05 12.18
C HIS A 397 13.40 -13.48 13.32
N GLU A 398 12.12 -13.66 13.03
CA GLU A 398 11.11 -14.10 14.02
C GLU A 398 11.43 -15.50 14.58
N LEU A 399 11.75 -16.46 13.70
CA LEU A 399 12.02 -17.84 14.09
C LEU A 399 13.38 -18.02 14.76
N SER A 400 14.37 -17.15 14.52
CA SER A 400 15.75 -17.27 15.00
C SER A 400 15.91 -17.45 16.51
N ARG A 401 14.90 -17.07 17.28
CA ARG A 401 14.90 -17.25 18.74
C ARG A 401 14.74 -18.70 19.16
N ASN A 402 13.93 -19.48 18.43
CA ASN A 402 13.49 -20.81 18.82
C ASN A 402 13.87 -21.92 17.84
N TRP A 403 14.15 -21.59 16.58
CA TRP A 403 14.37 -22.52 15.49
C TRP A 403 15.56 -22.10 14.62
N ASP A 404 16.27 -23.10 14.10
CA ASP A 404 17.25 -22.92 13.02
C ASP A 404 16.56 -23.20 11.69
N MET A 405 16.29 -22.13 10.92
CA MET A 405 15.52 -22.23 9.67
C MET A 405 16.46 -22.31 8.46
N LYS A 406 16.34 -23.38 7.70
CA LYS A 406 16.92 -23.52 6.36
C LYS A 406 15.86 -23.37 5.29
N VAL A 407 16.20 -22.86 4.14
CA VAL A 407 15.26 -22.70 3.02
C VAL A 407 15.75 -23.48 1.80
N LEU A 408 14.85 -24.16 1.13
CA LEU A 408 15.13 -24.91 -0.08
C LEU A 408 14.13 -24.53 -1.17
N PHE A 409 14.58 -23.75 -2.13
CA PHE A 409 13.82 -23.47 -3.33
C PHE A 409 13.94 -24.59 -4.34
N VAL A 410 12.81 -24.97 -4.93
CA VAL A 410 12.77 -25.96 -6.01
C VAL A 410 12.14 -25.30 -7.24
N ASP A 411 12.96 -24.89 -8.19
CA ASP A 411 12.52 -24.37 -9.49
C ASP A 411 12.08 -25.54 -10.39
N ASP A 412 10.78 -25.60 -10.67
CA ASP A 412 10.18 -26.67 -11.47
C ASP A 412 10.26 -26.38 -12.97
N CYS A 413 11.48 -26.05 -13.45
CA CYS A 413 11.78 -25.71 -14.85
C CYS A 413 10.99 -24.47 -15.32
N SER A 414 11.13 -23.35 -14.61
CA SER A 414 10.54 -22.06 -15.00
C SER A 414 10.98 -21.60 -16.39
N LYS A 415 10.08 -20.91 -17.08
CA LYS A 415 10.28 -20.37 -18.43
C LYS A 415 10.52 -18.87 -18.46
N ASP A 416 10.31 -18.19 -17.32
CA ASP A 416 10.65 -16.79 -17.07
C ASP A 416 12.00 -16.70 -16.32
N ASN A 417 12.37 -15.52 -15.82
CA ASN A 417 13.64 -15.31 -15.12
C ASN A 417 13.60 -15.75 -13.64
N THR A 418 12.65 -16.62 -13.24
CA THR A 418 12.52 -17.08 -11.83
C THR A 418 13.83 -17.62 -11.28
N PHE A 419 14.54 -18.46 -12.05
CA PHE A 419 15.78 -19.11 -11.60
C PHE A 419 16.90 -18.10 -11.37
N GLU A 420 17.09 -17.17 -12.28
CA GLU A 420 18.07 -16.09 -12.22
C GLU A 420 17.78 -15.13 -11.05
N VAL A 421 16.52 -14.78 -10.85
CA VAL A 421 16.07 -13.91 -9.74
C VAL A 421 16.24 -14.62 -8.39
N LEU A 422 15.99 -15.95 -8.31
CA LEU A 422 16.28 -16.73 -7.11
C LEU A 422 17.76 -16.63 -6.72
N HIS A 423 18.67 -16.82 -7.67
CA HIS A 423 20.11 -16.70 -7.42
C HIS A 423 20.52 -15.28 -7.03
N SER A 424 19.95 -14.27 -7.68
CA SER A 424 20.25 -12.87 -7.37
C SER A 424 19.81 -12.44 -5.97
N LEU A 425 18.64 -12.92 -5.50
CA LEU A 425 18.07 -12.50 -4.21
C LEU A 425 18.51 -13.37 -3.03
N PHE A 426 18.82 -14.64 -3.28
CA PHE A 426 19.01 -15.64 -2.22
C PHE A 426 20.34 -16.41 -2.32
N GLY A 427 21.10 -16.23 -3.38
CA GLY A 427 22.31 -17.04 -3.65
C GLY A 427 23.44 -16.87 -2.64
N ASP A 428 23.51 -15.72 -1.95
CA ASP A 428 24.57 -15.41 -0.99
C ASP A 428 24.26 -15.93 0.45
N ASP A 429 23.04 -16.39 0.72
CA ASP A 429 22.66 -16.90 2.06
C ASP A 429 22.98 -18.40 2.18
N SER A 430 23.91 -18.73 3.06
CA SER A 430 24.36 -20.12 3.30
C SER A 430 23.28 -21.06 3.82
N ASP A 431 22.18 -20.54 4.41
CA ASP A 431 21.05 -21.32 4.88
C ASP A 431 20.03 -21.58 3.75
N ILE A 432 20.30 -21.06 2.54
CA ILE A 432 19.40 -21.18 1.40
C ILE A 432 20.04 -22.04 0.32
N ARG A 433 19.27 -23.01 -0.18
CA ARG A 433 19.66 -23.87 -1.29
C ARG A 433 18.63 -23.78 -2.40
N ILE A 434 19.11 -23.70 -3.65
CA ILE A 434 18.29 -23.65 -4.85
C ILE A 434 18.54 -24.93 -5.66
N VAL A 435 17.44 -25.63 -6.03
CA VAL A 435 17.46 -26.84 -6.86
C VAL A 435 16.59 -26.57 -8.08
N ARG A 436 17.00 -27.01 -9.26
CA ARG A 436 16.23 -26.89 -10.50
C ARG A 436 15.90 -28.27 -11.09
N HIS A 437 14.67 -28.48 -11.52
CA HIS A 437 14.30 -29.64 -12.33
C HIS A 437 14.67 -29.41 -13.81
N GLU A 438 15.03 -30.48 -14.49
CA GLU A 438 15.30 -30.44 -15.95
C GLU A 438 14.02 -30.26 -16.76
N THR A 439 12.90 -30.74 -16.25
CA THR A 439 11.57 -30.63 -16.87
C THR A 439 10.53 -30.28 -15.80
N ASN A 440 9.42 -29.64 -16.19
CA ASN A 440 8.32 -29.38 -15.27
C ASN A 440 7.66 -30.69 -14.82
N LYS A 441 7.80 -31.00 -13.53
CA LYS A 441 7.27 -32.22 -12.90
C LYS A 441 6.00 -31.97 -12.09
N GLY A 442 5.69 -30.72 -11.78
CA GLY A 442 4.53 -30.32 -10.99
C GLY A 442 4.83 -30.03 -9.52
N VAL A 443 3.94 -29.28 -8.88
CA VAL A 443 4.16 -28.71 -7.54
C VAL A 443 4.41 -29.78 -6.46
N SER A 444 3.70 -30.92 -6.48
CA SER A 444 3.94 -31.96 -5.48
C SER A 444 5.26 -32.68 -5.69
N ALA A 445 5.67 -32.88 -6.93
CA ALA A 445 7.02 -33.42 -7.24
C ALA A 445 8.11 -32.46 -6.74
N ALA A 446 7.93 -31.15 -6.91
CA ALA A 446 8.86 -30.16 -6.39
C ALA A 446 8.92 -30.18 -4.85
N ILE A 447 7.77 -30.26 -4.16
CA ILE A 447 7.71 -30.42 -2.70
C ILE A 447 8.43 -31.70 -2.26
N LEU A 448 8.17 -32.83 -2.90
CA LEU A 448 8.83 -34.10 -2.57
C LEU A 448 10.34 -34.07 -2.83
N THR A 449 10.78 -33.44 -3.91
CA THR A 449 12.23 -33.19 -4.16
C THR A 449 12.83 -32.41 -3.01
N GLY A 450 12.14 -31.38 -2.53
CA GLY A 450 12.58 -30.60 -1.38
C GLY A 450 12.61 -31.39 -0.08
N ILE A 451 11.56 -32.18 0.21
CA ILE A 451 11.50 -33.05 1.40
C ILE A 451 12.66 -34.07 1.38
N ASN A 452 12.93 -34.70 0.24
CA ASN A 452 14.01 -35.66 0.12
C ASN A 452 15.38 -35.01 0.30
N ALA A 453 15.60 -33.80 -0.26
CA ALA A 453 16.86 -33.06 -0.19
C ALA A 453 17.08 -32.36 1.16
N ALA A 454 16.05 -32.19 1.99
CA ALA A 454 16.16 -31.58 3.33
C ALA A 454 17.02 -32.44 4.26
N THR A 455 17.84 -31.80 5.08
CA THR A 455 18.70 -32.48 6.08
C THR A 455 18.06 -32.52 7.47
N THR A 456 16.95 -31.83 7.67
CA THR A 456 16.24 -31.70 8.95
C THR A 456 15.13 -32.77 9.10
N GLU A 457 14.82 -33.13 10.33
CA GLU A 457 13.71 -34.04 10.65
C GLU A 457 12.35 -33.42 10.33
N ILE A 458 12.21 -32.12 10.62
CA ILE A 458 11.01 -31.34 10.37
C ILE A 458 11.18 -30.56 9.07
N VAL A 459 10.23 -30.72 8.16
CA VAL A 459 10.22 -30.02 6.87
C VAL A 459 8.88 -29.31 6.73
N ALA A 460 8.90 -28.06 6.31
CA ALA A 460 7.70 -27.30 5.97
C ALA A 460 7.63 -27.04 4.47
N SER A 461 6.43 -26.89 3.91
CA SER A 461 6.22 -26.42 2.53
C SER A 461 5.29 -25.21 2.52
N ILE A 462 5.53 -24.26 1.62
CA ILE A 462 4.68 -23.09 1.39
C ILE A 462 4.74 -22.69 -0.07
N ASP A 463 3.65 -22.13 -0.61
CA ASP A 463 3.62 -21.56 -1.95
C ASP A 463 4.45 -20.27 -2.03
N ALA A 464 5.17 -20.07 -3.13
CA ALA A 464 6.00 -18.89 -3.35
C ALA A 464 5.21 -17.56 -3.38
N ASP A 465 3.89 -17.62 -3.65
CA ASP A 465 3.03 -16.45 -3.79
C ASP A 465 2.54 -15.84 -2.47
N CYS A 466 2.90 -16.45 -1.33
CA CYS A 466 2.47 -16.03 0.01
C CYS A 466 0.94 -15.89 0.15
N SER A 467 0.14 -16.70 -0.57
CA SER A 467 -1.32 -16.75 -0.38
C SER A 467 -1.71 -17.13 1.05
N TYR A 468 -0.86 -17.88 1.74
CA TYR A 468 -0.85 -17.98 3.19
C TYR A 468 0.28 -17.12 3.76
N ASP A 469 0.06 -16.50 4.92
CA ASP A 469 1.12 -15.75 5.59
C ASP A 469 2.20 -16.71 6.11
N PRO A 470 3.45 -16.64 5.62
CA PRO A 470 4.55 -17.49 6.10
C PRO A 470 4.82 -17.40 7.61
N HIS A 471 4.46 -16.29 8.26
CA HIS A 471 4.62 -16.10 9.71
C HIS A 471 3.73 -17.05 10.53
N GLU A 472 2.69 -17.66 9.95
CA GLU A 472 1.93 -18.72 10.61
C GLU A 472 2.80 -19.95 10.95
N LEU A 473 3.98 -20.09 10.28
CA LEU A 473 4.94 -21.16 10.59
C LEU A 473 5.37 -21.14 12.06
N SER A 474 5.53 -19.96 12.66
CA SER A 474 5.89 -19.80 14.07
C SER A 474 4.85 -20.38 15.03
N ARG A 475 3.57 -20.38 14.63
CA ARG A 475 2.45 -20.94 15.39
C ARG A 475 2.19 -22.41 15.08
N MET A 476 2.54 -22.85 13.88
CA MET A 476 2.35 -24.25 13.43
C MET A 476 3.45 -25.17 13.97
N LEU A 477 4.69 -24.72 14.04
CA LEU A 477 5.84 -25.53 14.49
C LEU A 477 5.65 -26.16 15.89
N PRO A 478 5.15 -25.44 16.89
CA PRO A 478 4.88 -26.04 18.22
C PRO A 478 3.86 -27.18 18.21
N LEU A 479 3.00 -27.28 17.19
CA LEU A 479 2.00 -28.35 17.04
C LEU A 479 2.61 -29.67 16.53
N MET A 480 3.87 -29.67 16.07
CA MET A 480 4.61 -30.85 15.62
C MET A 480 5.15 -31.69 16.80
N THR A 481 4.23 -32.17 17.64
CA THR A 481 4.57 -33.11 18.71
C THR A 481 5.06 -34.45 18.14
N LYS A 482 5.67 -35.32 18.98
CA LYS A 482 6.32 -36.57 18.53
C LYS A 482 5.37 -37.52 17.79
N ASP A 483 4.09 -37.50 18.12
CA ASP A 483 3.02 -38.32 17.56
C ASP A 483 2.37 -37.74 16.31
N VAL A 484 2.69 -36.50 15.93
CA VAL A 484 2.12 -35.80 14.77
C VAL A 484 3.00 -36.00 13.54
N ALA A 485 2.41 -36.52 12.48
CA ALA A 485 3.07 -36.71 11.18
C ALA A 485 3.02 -35.47 10.30
N MET A 486 1.92 -34.71 10.38
CA MET A 486 1.73 -33.49 9.58
C MET A 486 0.88 -32.45 10.31
N VAL A 487 1.27 -31.19 10.21
CA VAL A 487 0.42 -30.04 10.51
C VAL A 487 0.06 -29.35 9.20
N THR A 488 -1.22 -29.03 8.96
CA THR A 488 -1.69 -28.36 7.74
C THR A 488 -2.39 -27.06 8.08
N ALA A 489 -2.05 -25.98 7.35
CA ALA A 489 -2.80 -24.74 7.41
C ALA A 489 -4.18 -24.93 6.78
N SER A 490 -5.24 -24.48 7.47
CA SER A 490 -6.62 -24.67 7.04
C SER A 490 -7.42 -23.37 7.12
N PRO A 491 -7.81 -22.80 5.97
CA PRO A 491 -8.66 -21.62 5.93
C PRO A 491 -10.12 -21.95 6.21
N TYR A 492 -10.51 -23.24 6.12
CA TYR A 492 -11.87 -23.74 6.37
C TYR A 492 -12.06 -24.30 7.80
N HIS A 493 -11.02 -24.21 8.63
CA HIS A 493 -11.17 -24.42 10.07
C HIS A 493 -12.16 -23.37 10.64
N ARG A 494 -12.89 -23.70 11.72
CA ARG A 494 -13.87 -22.76 12.34
C ARG A 494 -13.30 -21.37 12.66
N ASP A 495 -12.01 -21.29 13.00
CA ASP A 495 -11.29 -20.05 13.30
C ASP A 495 -10.40 -19.58 12.14
N GLY A 496 -10.43 -20.28 10.99
CA GLY A 496 -9.76 -19.90 9.76
C GLY A 496 -10.52 -18.81 9.00
N LYS A 497 -9.87 -18.16 8.05
CA LYS A 497 -10.48 -17.10 7.24
C LYS A 497 -10.11 -17.25 5.77
N VAL A 498 -11.01 -16.79 4.91
CA VAL A 498 -10.76 -16.64 3.48
C VAL A 498 -11.04 -15.20 3.10
N SER A 499 -10.07 -14.53 2.51
CA SER A 499 -10.17 -13.12 2.10
C SER A 499 -10.07 -13.00 0.59
N ASN A 500 -11.05 -12.31 -0.01
CA ASN A 500 -11.02 -11.92 -1.43
C ASN A 500 -10.94 -13.08 -2.46
N VAL A 501 -11.33 -14.31 -2.07
CA VAL A 501 -11.38 -15.46 -2.97
C VAL A 501 -12.80 -15.59 -3.56
N PRO A 502 -12.96 -15.84 -4.88
CA PRO A 502 -14.26 -16.00 -5.51
C PRO A 502 -15.09 -17.11 -4.87
N SER A 503 -16.37 -16.86 -4.55
CA SER A 503 -17.27 -17.77 -3.83
C SER A 503 -17.43 -19.15 -4.49
N TRP A 504 -17.43 -19.22 -5.83
CA TRP A 504 -17.54 -20.48 -6.56
C TRP A 504 -16.34 -21.41 -6.30
N ARG A 505 -15.12 -20.87 -6.10
CA ARG A 505 -13.94 -21.69 -5.71
C ARG A 505 -14.08 -22.24 -4.30
N LEU A 506 -14.68 -21.47 -3.40
CA LEU A 506 -14.95 -21.91 -2.03
C LEU A 506 -15.93 -23.10 -2.01
N VAL A 507 -17.03 -23.00 -2.76
CA VAL A 507 -18.02 -24.07 -2.89
C VAL A 507 -17.37 -25.36 -3.38
N LEU A 508 -16.56 -25.29 -4.44
CA LEU A 508 -15.84 -26.46 -4.97
C LEU A 508 -14.90 -27.08 -3.94
N SER A 509 -14.11 -26.26 -3.26
CA SER A 509 -13.16 -26.74 -2.25
C SER A 509 -13.85 -27.34 -1.02
N HIS A 510 -14.96 -26.75 -0.57
CA HIS A 510 -15.77 -27.30 0.51
C HIS A 510 -16.40 -28.65 0.15
N THR A 511 -17.00 -28.73 -1.05
CA THR A 511 -17.60 -30.01 -1.54
C THR A 511 -16.56 -31.11 -1.60
N LEU A 512 -15.38 -30.82 -2.13
CA LEU A 512 -14.26 -31.74 -2.20
C LEU A 512 -13.82 -32.21 -0.80
N SER A 513 -13.66 -31.26 0.14
CA SER A 513 -13.28 -31.57 1.52
C SER A 513 -14.33 -32.44 2.22
N MET A 514 -15.64 -32.24 1.97
CA MET A 514 -16.70 -33.07 2.49
C MET A 514 -16.59 -34.52 1.96
N MET A 515 -16.26 -34.70 0.67
CA MET A 515 -16.07 -36.05 0.09
C MET A 515 -14.92 -36.81 0.75
N TYR A 516 -13.75 -36.14 0.93
CA TYR A 516 -12.63 -36.78 1.66
C TYR A 516 -12.98 -37.09 3.11
N ARG A 517 -13.68 -36.19 3.81
CA ARG A 517 -14.14 -36.42 5.20
C ARG A 517 -15.12 -37.59 5.33
N ALA A 518 -15.93 -37.87 4.32
CA ALA A 518 -16.84 -38.99 4.31
C ALA A 518 -16.09 -40.33 4.19
N LEU A 519 -14.99 -40.37 3.44
CA LEU A 519 -14.25 -41.57 3.10
C LEU A 519 -13.10 -41.90 4.06
N LEU A 520 -12.48 -40.89 4.66
CA LEU A 520 -11.28 -41.02 5.48
C LEU A 520 -11.58 -40.88 6.97
N LYS A 521 -10.76 -41.54 7.82
CA LYS A 521 -10.92 -41.50 9.28
C LYS A 521 -10.70 -40.08 9.85
N GLN A 522 -9.73 -39.34 9.32
CA GLN A 522 -9.45 -38.01 9.77
C GLN A 522 -10.42 -36.99 9.16
N LYS A 523 -10.91 -36.08 9.99
CA LYS A 523 -11.98 -35.14 9.63
C LYS A 523 -11.43 -33.73 9.33
N LEU A 524 -10.46 -33.65 8.41
CA LEU A 524 -9.85 -32.39 8.04
C LEU A 524 -10.81 -31.46 7.29
N SER A 525 -10.73 -30.18 7.55
CA SER A 525 -11.50 -29.15 6.83
C SER A 525 -10.84 -28.79 5.49
N THR A 526 -9.52 -29.01 5.36
CA THR A 526 -8.74 -28.72 4.15
C THR A 526 -7.83 -29.88 3.78
N TRP A 527 -7.94 -30.37 2.54
CA TRP A 527 -7.12 -31.46 1.99
C TRP A 527 -6.10 -31.04 0.95
N THR A 528 -6.20 -29.83 0.41
CA THR A 528 -5.44 -29.35 -0.74
C THR A 528 -4.48 -28.20 -0.42
N SER A 529 -4.27 -27.86 0.85
CA SER A 529 -3.31 -26.83 1.25
C SER A 529 -1.88 -27.26 0.91
N CYS A 530 -1.08 -26.35 0.37
CA CYS A 530 0.36 -26.55 0.20
C CYS A 530 1.15 -26.07 1.42
N PHE A 531 0.56 -25.24 2.30
CA PHE A 531 1.22 -24.82 3.52
C PHE A 531 1.07 -25.87 4.61
N ARG A 532 2.14 -26.64 4.82
CA ARG A 532 2.19 -27.78 5.71
C ARG A 532 3.54 -27.89 6.40
N ILE A 533 3.57 -28.60 7.54
CA ILE A 533 4.77 -29.08 8.20
C ILE A 533 4.71 -30.58 8.26
N TYR A 534 5.81 -31.25 7.99
CA TYR A 534 5.91 -32.71 7.89
C TYR A 534 7.02 -33.21 8.80
N ARG A 535 6.82 -34.41 9.36
CA ARG A 535 7.91 -35.23 9.88
C ARG A 535 8.44 -36.09 8.71
N LYS A 536 9.65 -35.75 8.23
CA LYS A 536 10.23 -36.32 7.01
C LYS A 536 10.09 -37.86 6.91
N GLN A 537 10.48 -38.56 7.97
CA GLN A 537 10.41 -40.04 8.01
C GLN A 537 9.00 -40.60 7.85
N GLN A 538 7.95 -39.86 8.14
CA GLN A 538 6.56 -40.29 7.99
C GLN A 538 6.05 -40.11 6.56
N ILE A 539 6.80 -39.45 5.69
CA ILE A 539 6.41 -39.10 4.32
C ILE A 539 7.17 -39.94 3.28
N ILE A 540 8.46 -40.21 3.52
CA ILE A 540 9.37 -40.81 2.52
C ILE A 540 8.87 -42.15 2.03
N ASP A 541 8.28 -42.98 2.91
CA ASP A 541 7.84 -44.33 2.61
C ASP A 541 6.41 -44.43 2.05
N LEU A 542 5.76 -43.27 1.83
CA LEU A 542 4.39 -43.30 1.31
C LEU A 542 4.37 -43.55 -0.21
N PRO A 543 3.43 -44.39 -0.71
CA PRO A 543 3.28 -44.67 -2.12
C PRO A 543 2.58 -43.51 -2.85
N LEU A 544 3.32 -42.41 -3.09
CA LEU A 544 2.84 -41.22 -3.77
C LEU A 544 3.08 -41.35 -5.28
N VAL A 545 2.06 -41.05 -6.08
CA VAL A 545 2.08 -41.17 -7.55
C VAL A 545 1.83 -39.84 -8.24
N GLU A 546 1.02 -38.98 -7.61
CA GLU A 546 0.58 -37.72 -8.22
C GLU A 546 1.61 -36.59 -8.08
N ASN A 547 2.10 -36.11 -9.18
CA ASN A 547 3.16 -35.10 -9.23
C ASN A 547 2.67 -33.64 -9.21
N GLY A 548 1.43 -33.41 -9.67
CA GLY A 548 0.81 -32.09 -9.77
C GLY A 548 0.14 -31.65 -8.48
N PHE A 549 -0.78 -30.69 -8.58
CA PHE A 549 -1.51 -30.15 -7.42
C PHE A 549 -2.31 -31.22 -6.66
N LEU A 550 -2.71 -32.30 -7.34
CA LEU A 550 -3.44 -33.43 -6.74
C LEU A 550 -2.60 -34.18 -5.68
N GLY A 551 -1.27 -34.22 -5.84
CA GLY A 551 -0.41 -34.95 -4.91
C GLY A 551 -0.42 -34.39 -3.49
N THR A 552 -0.77 -33.11 -3.30
CA THR A 552 -0.98 -32.55 -1.95
C THR A 552 -2.16 -33.24 -1.23
N ALA A 553 -3.24 -33.52 -1.96
CA ALA A 553 -4.38 -34.25 -1.43
C ALA A 553 -4.08 -35.76 -1.26
N GLU A 554 -3.35 -36.36 -2.22
CA GLU A 554 -2.90 -37.75 -2.12
C GLU A 554 -2.06 -37.99 -0.87
N LEU A 555 -1.09 -37.13 -0.60
CA LEU A 555 -0.22 -37.18 0.59
C LEU A 555 -1.05 -37.19 1.90
N ALA A 556 -2.00 -36.25 2.03
CA ALA A 556 -2.87 -36.19 3.19
C ALA A 556 -3.76 -37.45 3.31
N ALA A 557 -4.29 -37.96 2.17
CA ALA A 557 -5.10 -39.17 2.14
C ALA A 557 -4.27 -40.39 2.53
N GLN A 558 -3.05 -40.55 2.02
CA GLN A 558 -2.16 -41.66 2.37
C GLN A 558 -1.77 -41.64 3.85
N LEU A 559 -1.44 -40.47 4.43
CA LEU A 559 -1.21 -40.37 5.88
C LEU A 559 -2.43 -40.81 6.68
N SER A 560 -3.65 -40.40 6.28
CA SER A 560 -4.88 -40.78 6.94
C SER A 560 -5.15 -42.30 6.83
N LEU A 561 -4.89 -42.92 5.67
CA LEU A 561 -5.04 -44.38 5.45
C LEU A 561 -4.05 -45.21 6.28
N HIS A 562 -2.85 -44.68 6.51
CA HIS A 562 -1.82 -45.28 7.37
C HIS A 562 -2.01 -44.98 8.87
N GLY A 563 -3.12 -44.34 9.25
CA GLY A 563 -3.42 -44.01 10.64
C GLY A 563 -2.49 -42.96 11.26
N ARG A 564 -1.74 -42.22 10.44
CA ARG A 564 -0.83 -41.18 10.92
C ARG A 564 -1.63 -39.94 11.35
N LYS A 565 -1.24 -39.33 12.46
CA LYS A 565 -1.94 -38.15 13.02
C LYS A 565 -1.66 -36.90 12.21
N ILE A 566 -2.72 -36.20 11.78
CA ILE A 566 -2.68 -34.92 11.13
C ILE A 566 -3.38 -33.89 12.01
N VAL A 567 -2.78 -32.71 12.17
CA VAL A 567 -3.34 -31.58 12.95
C VAL A 567 -3.65 -30.44 11.99
N GLU A 568 -4.79 -29.79 12.13
CA GLU A 568 -5.13 -28.57 11.40
C GLU A 568 -4.81 -27.34 12.25
N HIS A 569 -4.20 -26.33 11.59
CA HIS A 569 -4.00 -25.01 12.15
C HIS A 569 -4.90 -24.01 11.42
N PRO A 570 -5.71 -23.18 12.13
CA PRO A 570 -6.50 -22.14 11.49
C PRO A 570 -5.58 -21.10 10.85
N ALA A 571 -5.80 -20.83 9.56
CA ALA A 571 -4.98 -19.87 8.83
C ALA A 571 -5.87 -19.00 7.95
N THR A 572 -5.36 -17.84 7.55
CA THR A 572 -6.03 -16.96 6.57
C THR A 572 -5.48 -17.25 5.18
N LEU A 573 -6.38 -17.58 4.24
CA LEU A 573 -6.06 -17.65 2.82
C LEU A 573 -6.41 -16.33 2.17
N GLU A 574 -5.41 -15.66 1.62
CA GLU A 574 -5.56 -14.40 0.89
C GLU A 574 -5.49 -14.61 -0.63
N VAL A 575 -6.00 -13.66 -1.39
CA VAL A 575 -5.82 -13.67 -2.85
C VAL A 575 -4.34 -13.47 -3.20
N ARG A 576 -3.87 -14.19 -4.23
CA ARG A 576 -2.54 -14.01 -4.80
C ARG A 576 -2.33 -12.56 -5.24
N LEU A 577 -1.24 -11.93 -4.77
CA LEU A 577 -0.94 -10.51 -5.04
C LEU A 577 -0.35 -10.29 -6.44
N PHE A 578 0.51 -11.21 -6.89
CA PHE A 578 1.22 -11.12 -8.16
C PHE A 578 0.88 -12.32 -9.06
N GLY A 579 0.98 -12.13 -10.38
CA GLY A 579 0.78 -13.18 -11.35
C GLY A 579 -0.66 -13.70 -11.44
N PHE A 580 -0.86 -14.81 -12.15
CA PHE A 580 -2.17 -15.43 -12.38
C PHE A 580 -2.17 -16.90 -11.96
N SER A 581 -3.30 -17.38 -11.45
CA SER A 581 -3.47 -18.81 -11.13
C SER A 581 -3.39 -19.65 -12.40
N LYS A 582 -2.50 -20.64 -12.41
CA LYS A 582 -2.25 -21.55 -13.53
C LYS A 582 -3.11 -22.82 -13.46
N MET A 583 -3.98 -22.98 -12.46
CA MET A 583 -4.77 -24.17 -12.21
C MET A 583 -5.89 -24.35 -13.24
N LYS A 584 -5.94 -25.51 -13.90
CA LYS A 584 -7.01 -25.92 -14.82
C LYS A 584 -8.15 -26.58 -14.04
N THR A 585 -9.14 -25.81 -13.63
CA THR A 585 -10.19 -26.19 -12.67
C THR A 585 -10.91 -27.51 -13.01
N VAL A 586 -11.38 -27.69 -14.26
CA VAL A 586 -12.14 -28.89 -14.65
C VAL A 586 -11.28 -30.16 -14.57
N GLN A 587 -10.05 -30.08 -15.09
CA GLN A 587 -9.13 -31.22 -15.04
C GLN A 587 -8.77 -31.59 -13.60
N THR A 588 -8.63 -30.59 -12.73
CA THR A 588 -8.36 -30.79 -11.30
C THR A 588 -9.52 -31.50 -10.60
N ILE A 589 -10.78 -31.13 -10.88
CA ILE A 589 -11.95 -31.78 -10.30
C ILE A 589 -12.01 -33.26 -10.69
N LEU A 590 -11.87 -33.58 -11.99
CA LEU A 590 -11.86 -34.94 -12.49
C LEU A 590 -10.74 -35.80 -11.87
N ALA A 591 -9.56 -35.20 -11.69
CA ALA A 591 -8.44 -35.88 -11.06
C ALA A 591 -8.72 -36.19 -9.58
N HIS A 592 -9.34 -35.28 -8.82
CA HIS A 592 -9.75 -35.53 -7.45
C HIS A 592 -10.81 -36.68 -7.34
N LEU A 593 -11.76 -36.74 -8.28
CA LEU A 593 -12.73 -37.84 -8.31
C LEU A 593 -12.05 -39.20 -8.54
N ARG A 594 -11.03 -39.27 -9.42
CA ARG A 594 -10.22 -40.48 -9.63
C ARG A 594 -9.44 -40.87 -8.37
N LEU A 595 -8.82 -39.89 -7.71
CA LEU A 595 -8.11 -40.15 -6.45
C LEU A 595 -9.04 -40.67 -5.35
N LEU A 596 -10.24 -40.10 -5.22
CA LEU A 596 -11.24 -40.58 -4.27
C LEU A 596 -11.66 -42.02 -4.55
N ALA A 597 -11.86 -42.40 -5.83
CA ALA A 597 -12.14 -43.79 -6.22
C ALA A 597 -10.99 -44.72 -5.81
N LYS A 598 -9.72 -44.34 -6.02
CA LYS A 598 -8.53 -45.08 -5.58
C LYS A 598 -8.50 -45.24 -4.06
N VAL A 599 -8.74 -44.15 -3.31
CA VAL A 599 -8.80 -44.16 -1.85
C VAL A 599 -9.88 -45.16 -1.32
N VAL A 600 -11.04 -45.23 -1.99
CA VAL A 600 -12.10 -46.19 -1.66
C VAL A 600 -11.62 -47.61 -1.90
N ALA A 601 -10.98 -47.89 -3.02
CA ALA A 601 -10.42 -49.22 -3.34
C ALA A 601 -9.37 -49.63 -2.29
N ASP A 602 -8.41 -48.78 -1.99
CA ASP A 602 -7.34 -49.03 -1.01
C ASP A 602 -7.88 -49.22 0.42
N SER A 603 -8.92 -48.47 0.80
CA SER A 603 -9.56 -48.59 2.12
C SER A 603 -10.31 -49.89 2.29
N ARG A 604 -10.86 -50.46 1.20
CA ARG A 604 -11.53 -51.79 1.21
C ARG A 604 -10.51 -52.93 1.33
N LEU A 605 -9.39 -52.84 0.61
CA LEU A 605 -8.31 -53.84 0.66
C LEU A 605 -7.64 -53.92 2.05
N ARG A 606 -7.63 -52.87 2.83
CA ARG A 606 -7.07 -52.84 4.20
C ARG A 606 -8.06 -53.22 5.30
N ARG A 607 -9.32 -53.47 4.96
CA ARG A 607 -10.34 -53.97 5.90
C ARG A 607 -10.49 -55.51 5.82
N ILE A 608 -9.87 -56.15 4.84
CA ILE A 608 -9.70 -57.58 4.68
C ILE A 608 -8.32 -57.97 5.25
#